data_1fc897d8c4440726bc157f918f3f4aef
#
_entry.id   1fc897d8c4440726bc157f918f3f4aef
#
_cell.length_a   1.000
_cell.length_b   1.000
_cell.length_c   1.000
_cell.angle_alpha   90.00
_cell.angle_beta   90.00
_cell.angle_gamma   90.00
#
_symmetry.space_group_name_H-M   'P 1'
#
loop_
_entity.id
_entity.type
_entity.pdbx_description
1 polymer ?
#
loop_
_entity_poly.entity_id
_entity_poly.type
_entity_poly.pdbx_seq_one_letter_code
_entity_poly.pdbx_strand_id
1 'polypeptide(L)'
;IRKPGFELKSYAGINYKRARTSIGLKPFPQLEDQVSVDNVTSAEVALMARKDTKYGIWYLSQNAYYSFPLLNSVRDNNYFKYSGSVTRLHDFSHGVIGHLRSNYQIVPGDKQIPYLDQMQTGGLVTVRGYNEGLMIGKNGYFISGELMFPLLPRQITSPRTGEKIPFIGKWVKGAIFADTAGIFPAASEDYMDGSYFAASLGMGLRVQLPADLSARLYWGFPLIRNYHEPESKMGRFHFEMTLSPNIDALLASRSTKAQPVVPQTKFQKNVEAEYVNNYDDIRHYDYFRDGGGGAL
;
A
#
# COMPACT_ATOMS: atom_id res chain seq x y z
N ILE A 1 7.69 -21.41 9.03
CA ILE A 1 8.40 -21.50 10.32
C ILE A 1 7.80 -20.45 11.23
N ARG A 2 7.36 -20.87 12.39
CA ARG A 2 6.80 -19.96 13.41
C ARG A 2 7.53 -20.14 14.72
N LYS A 3 8.07 -19.04 15.26
CA LYS A 3 8.69 -18.94 16.60
C LYS A 3 8.12 -17.73 17.32
N PRO A 4 8.15 -17.65 18.65
CA PRO A 4 7.75 -16.43 19.36
C PRO A 4 8.43 -15.18 18.76
N GLY A 5 7.66 -14.21 18.33
CA GLY A 5 8.15 -12.98 17.71
C GLY A 5 8.76 -13.10 16.30
N PHE A 6 8.68 -14.27 15.67
CA PHE A 6 9.14 -14.46 14.29
C PHE A 6 8.26 -15.45 13.52
N GLU A 7 7.78 -15.06 12.37
CA GLU A 7 7.02 -15.90 11.45
C GLU A 7 7.63 -15.81 10.04
N LEU A 8 7.87 -16.94 9.42
CA LEU A 8 8.30 -17.06 8.03
C LEU A 8 7.32 -17.96 7.29
N LYS A 9 6.77 -17.45 6.19
CA LYS A 9 5.90 -18.17 5.25
C LYS A 9 6.58 -18.23 3.90
N SER A 10 6.43 -19.33 3.19
CA SER A 10 6.79 -19.48 1.78
C SER A 10 5.57 -19.89 0.98
N TYR A 11 5.52 -19.42 -0.23
CA TYR A 11 4.48 -19.72 -1.20
C TYR A 11 5.14 -20.04 -2.53
N ALA A 12 4.58 -21.00 -3.26
CA ALA A 12 4.94 -21.26 -4.65
C ALA A 12 3.66 -21.53 -5.43
N GLY A 13 3.56 -21.02 -6.64
CA GLY A 13 2.37 -21.15 -7.45
C GLY A 13 2.59 -20.85 -8.92
N ILE A 14 1.59 -21.22 -9.71
CA ILE A 14 1.48 -20.85 -11.12
C ILE A 14 0.29 -19.93 -11.26
N ASN A 15 0.50 -18.77 -11.90
CA ASN A 15 -0.51 -17.76 -12.11
C ASN A 15 -0.78 -17.58 -13.59
N TYR A 16 -2.03 -17.36 -13.94
CA TYR A 16 -2.44 -16.89 -15.25
C TYR A 16 -3.16 -15.55 -15.08
N LYS A 17 -2.67 -14.53 -15.77
CA LYS A 17 -3.25 -13.20 -15.77
C LYS A 17 -3.70 -12.85 -17.17
N ARG A 18 -4.89 -12.24 -17.27
CA ARG A 18 -5.38 -11.67 -18.52
C ARG A 18 -5.84 -10.25 -18.25
N ALA A 19 -5.25 -9.30 -18.92
CA ALA A 19 -5.69 -7.91 -18.90
C ALA A 19 -6.19 -7.51 -20.29
N ARG A 20 -7.29 -6.79 -20.33
CA ARG A 20 -7.79 -6.14 -21.53
C ARG A 20 -7.76 -4.63 -21.29
N THR A 21 -6.88 -3.96 -21.97
CA THR A 21 -6.78 -2.50 -21.91
C THR A 21 -7.49 -1.92 -23.12
N SER A 22 -8.51 -1.09 -22.92
CA SER A 22 -9.18 -0.35 -23.97
C SER A 22 -9.03 1.14 -23.70
N ILE A 23 -8.57 1.87 -24.68
CA ILE A 23 -8.59 3.34 -24.64
C ILE A 23 -9.97 3.77 -25.14
N GLY A 24 -10.93 3.87 -24.21
CA GLY A 24 -12.30 4.31 -24.50
C GLY A 24 -12.43 5.82 -24.33
N LEU A 25 -12.09 6.60 -25.31
CA LEU A 25 -12.51 7.98 -25.39
C LEU A 25 -13.92 8.01 -26.04
N LYS A 26 -14.95 7.91 -25.21
CA LYS A 26 -16.37 8.00 -25.61
C LYS A 26 -16.79 9.39 -26.08
N PRO A 27 -16.23 10.26 -26.70
CA PRO A 27 -16.82 10.98 -27.81
C PRO A 27 -16.16 10.72 -29.16
N PHE A 28 -15.18 9.85 -29.24
CA PHE A 28 -14.45 9.59 -30.48
C PHE A 28 -14.51 8.11 -30.84
N PRO A 29 -15.59 7.61 -31.44
CA PRO A 29 -15.76 6.19 -31.82
C PRO A 29 -14.64 5.65 -32.71
N GLN A 30 -13.92 6.51 -33.40
CA GLN A 30 -12.81 6.14 -34.28
C GLN A 30 -11.54 5.68 -33.54
N LEU A 31 -11.48 5.88 -32.21
CA LEU A 31 -10.37 5.45 -31.34
C LEU A 31 -10.72 4.21 -30.50
N GLU A 32 -11.93 3.66 -30.65
CA GLU A 32 -12.40 2.49 -29.89
C GLU A 32 -11.68 1.18 -30.24
N ASP A 33 -10.92 1.10 -31.32
CA ASP A 33 -10.33 -0.15 -31.81
C ASP A 33 -8.93 -0.48 -31.29
N GLN A 34 -8.39 0.32 -30.39
CA GLN A 34 -7.10 -0.04 -29.75
C GLN A 34 -7.34 -0.81 -28.46
N VAL A 35 -7.74 -2.06 -28.60
CA VAL A 35 -7.82 -3.01 -27.49
C VAL A 35 -6.54 -3.83 -27.45
N SER A 36 -5.73 -3.62 -26.43
CA SER A 36 -4.62 -4.52 -26.12
C SER A 36 -5.10 -5.61 -25.15
N VAL A 37 -4.78 -6.85 -25.47
CA VAL A 37 -5.05 -7.99 -24.58
C VAL A 37 -3.72 -8.62 -24.21
N ASP A 38 -3.31 -8.46 -22.96
CA ASP A 38 -2.12 -9.07 -22.41
C ASP A 38 -2.49 -10.35 -21.65
N ASN A 39 -1.93 -11.46 -22.07
CA ASN A 39 -2.03 -12.75 -21.38
C ASN A 39 -0.64 -13.12 -20.84
N VAL A 40 -0.53 -13.38 -19.56
CA VAL A 40 0.73 -13.76 -18.92
C VAL A 40 0.54 -15.00 -18.08
N THR A 41 1.30 -16.05 -18.39
CA THR A 41 1.43 -17.23 -17.53
C THR A 41 2.77 -17.18 -16.82
N SER A 42 2.80 -17.48 -15.55
CA SER A 42 4.01 -17.35 -14.74
C SER A 42 4.07 -18.34 -13.59
N ALA A 43 5.29 -18.73 -13.22
CA ALA A 43 5.59 -19.37 -11.96
C ALA A 43 6.09 -18.30 -10.96
N GLU A 44 5.68 -18.42 -9.72
CA GLU A 44 6.03 -17.48 -8.65
C GLU A 44 6.49 -18.25 -7.41
N VAL A 45 7.54 -17.74 -6.76
CA VAL A 45 7.95 -18.13 -5.42
C VAL A 45 8.01 -16.89 -4.56
N ALA A 46 7.33 -16.92 -3.43
CA ALA A 46 7.28 -15.81 -2.48
C ALA A 46 7.78 -16.24 -1.09
N LEU A 47 8.47 -15.34 -0.42
CA LEU A 47 8.87 -15.45 0.97
C LEU A 47 8.33 -14.24 1.73
N MET A 48 7.65 -14.50 2.83
CA MET A 48 7.10 -13.47 3.72
C MET A 48 7.63 -13.70 5.13
N ALA A 49 8.23 -12.68 5.72
CA ALA A 49 8.71 -12.72 7.07
C ALA A 49 8.08 -11.61 7.91
N ARG A 50 7.69 -11.96 9.12
CA ARG A 50 7.28 -11.02 10.16
C ARG A 50 8.22 -11.19 11.35
N LYS A 51 8.72 -10.08 11.87
CA LYS A 51 9.54 -10.06 13.09
C LYS A 51 9.00 -9.02 14.06
N ASP A 52 8.51 -9.49 15.19
CA ASP A 52 8.10 -8.64 16.30
C ASP A 52 9.34 -8.24 17.12
N THR A 53 9.42 -6.98 17.47
CA THR A 53 10.49 -6.42 18.30
C THR A 53 9.87 -5.67 19.49
N LYS A 54 10.68 -5.32 20.48
CA LYS A 54 10.24 -4.54 21.64
C LYS A 54 9.52 -3.23 21.26
N TYR A 55 9.92 -2.61 20.15
CA TYR A 55 9.46 -1.30 19.72
C TYR A 55 8.63 -1.34 18.44
N GLY A 56 8.13 -2.50 18.04
CA GLY A 56 7.28 -2.59 16.85
C GLY A 56 7.59 -3.80 15.97
N ILE A 57 7.18 -3.76 14.70
CA ILE A 57 7.17 -4.92 13.81
C ILE A 57 7.83 -4.62 12.49
N TRP A 58 8.53 -5.61 11.97
CA TRP A 58 9.01 -5.67 10.60
C TRP A 58 8.17 -6.64 9.79
N TYR A 59 7.81 -6.22 8.59
CA TYR A 59 7.31 -7.11 7.54
C TYR A 59 8.24 -7.05 6.35
N LEU A 60 8.54 -8.19 5.80
CA LEU A 60 9.35 -8.36 4.60
C LEU A 60 8.59 -9.29 3.66
N SER A 61 8.46 -8.92 2.41
CA SER A 61 8.00 -9.80 1.34
C SER A 61 9.00 -9.78 0.19
N GLN A 62 9.30 -10.94 -0.35
CA GLN A 62 10.21 -11.11 -1.48
C GLN A 62 9.57 -12.08 -2.47
N ASN A 63 9.50 -11.71 -3.74
CA ASN A 63 8.87 -12.49 -4.79
C ASN A 63 9.83 -12.66 -5.96
N ALA A 64 10.05 -13.88 -6.37
CA ALA A 64 10.71 -14.23 -7.62
C ALA A 64 9.65 -14.78 -8.57
N TYR A 65 9.60 -14.23 -9.76
CA TYR A 65 8.56 -14.46 -10.75
C TYR A 65 9.21 -14.75 -12.10
N TYR A 66 8.78 -15.80 -12.77
CA TYR A 66 9.22 -16.12 -14.11
C TYR A 66 8.02 -16.33 -15.03
N SER A 67 7.91 -15.52 -16.08
CA SER A 67 6.87 -15.68 -17.08
C SER A 67 7.34 -16.59 -18.21
N PHE A 68 6.41 -17.38 -18.75
CA PHE A 68 6.67 -18.30 -19.85
C PHE A 68 5.47 -18.39 -20.80
N PRO A 69 5.70 -18.70 -22.10
CA PRO A 69 4.64 -18.73 -23.10
C PRO A 69 3.80 -20.00 -22.97
N LEU A 70 2.69 -19.92 -22.22
CA LEU A 70 1.68 -20.96 -22.09
C LEU A 70 0.29 -20.31 -22.14
N LEU A 71 -0.75 -21.07 -22.56
CA LEU A 71 -2.14 -20.62 -22.57
C LEU A 71 -2.39 -19.30 -23.33
N ASN A 72 -1.89 -19.21 -24.55
CA ASN A 72 -2.01 -18.01 -25.40
C ASN A 72 -1.35 -16.74 -24.83
N SER A 73 -0.41 -16.88 -23.92
CA SER A 73 0.44 -15.76 -23.55
C SER A 73 1.24 -15.27 -24.76
N VAL A 74 1.44 -13.95 -24.86
CA VAL A 74 2.15 -13.30 -25.97
C VAL A 74 3.53 -13.93 -26.13
N ARG A 75 3.91 -14.27 -27.37
CA ARG A 75 5.05 -15.14 -27.70
C ARG A 75 6.42 -14.75 -27.16
N ASP A 76 6.64 -13.47 -26.85
CA ASP A 76 7.95 -12.94 -26.45
C ASP A 76 8.05 -12.53 -24.97
N ASN A 77 7.07 -12.94 -24.12
CA ASN A 77 6.97 -12.51 -22.73
C ASN A 77 7.69 -13.42 -21.74
N ASN A 78 8.86 -13.96 -22.12
CA ASN A 78 9.72 -14.65 -21.16
C ASN A 78 10.57 -13.61 -20.43
N TYR A 79 10.27 -13.34 -19.19
CA TYR A 79 11.08 -12.47 -18.35
C TYR A 79 11.11 -12.97 -16.92
N PHE A 80 12.17 -12.66 -16.24
CA PHE A 80 12.29 -12.82 -14.80
C PHE A 80 12.00 -11.48 -14.13
N LYS A 81 11.21 -11.52 -13.07
CA LYS A 81 10.89 -10.36 -12.25
C LYS A 81 11.19 -10.69 -10.79
N TYR A 82 11.92 -9.82 -10.13
CA TYR A 82 12.13 -9.86 -8.71
C TYR A 82 11.53 -8.62 -8.08
N SER A 83 10.69 -8.80 -7.09
CA SER A 83 10.06 -7.69 -6.37
C SER A 83 10.06 -7.94 -4.88
N GLY A 84 10.05 -6.87 -4.12
CA GLY A 84 10.00 -6.99 -2.69
C GLY A 84 9.42 -5.76 -2.02
N SER A 85 8.96 -5.98 -0.77
CA SER A 85 8.50 -4.92 0.10
C SER A 85 9.11 -5.05 1.48
N VAL A 86 9.34 -3.90 2.09
CA VAL A 86 9.76 -3.79 3.48
C VAL A 86 8.83 -2.80 4.17
N THR A 87 8.23 -3.21 5.27
CA THR A 87 7.43 -2.34 6.13
C THR A 87 7.95 -2.40 7.55
N ARG A 88 8.14 -1.22 8.16
CA ARG A 88 8.47 -1.07 9.57
C ARG A 88 7.44 -0.21 10.25
N LEU A 89 6.84 -0.75 11.30
CA LEU A 89 6.09 0.03 12.28
C LEU A 89 6.92 0.15 13.56
N HIS A 90 7.11 1.36 14.05
CA HIS A 90 7.94 1.64 15.23
C HIS A 90 7.18 2.52 16.22
N ASP A 91 7.07 2.04 17.45
CA ASP A 91 6.50 2.81 18.55
C ASP A 91 7.61 3.59 19.26
N PHE A 92 7.59 4.91 19.12
CA PHE A 92 8.52 5.83 19.78
C PHE A 92 8.08 6.22 21.20
N SER A 93 7.03 5.60 21.72
CA SER A 93 6.37 5.96 22.98
C SER A 93 5.51 7.22 22.88
N HIS A 94 4.76 7.53 23.93
CA HIS A 94 3.85 8.69 24.03
C HIS A 94 2.80 8.78 22.91
N GLY A 95 2.56 7.66 22.19
CA GLY A 95 1.59 7.58 21.09
C GLY A 95 2.14 8.07 19.73
N VAL A 96 3.44 8.29 19.64
CA VAL A 96 4.13 8.59 18.39
C VAL A 96 4.51 7.28 17.72
N ILE A 97 4.07 7.11 16.45
CA ILE A 97 4.31 5.90 15.66
C ILE A 97 5.01 6.28 14.37
N GLY A 98 6.13 5.63 14.09
CA GLY A 98 6.80 5.70 12.80
C GLY A 98 6.34 4.58 11.89
N HIS A 99 6.09 4.90 10.64
CA HIS A 99 5.74 3.95 9.59
C HIS A 99 6.67 4.16 8.39
N LEU A 100 7.52 3.18 8.13
CA LEU A 100 8.37 3.12 6.94
C LEU A 100 7.82 2.05 6.01
N ARG A 101 7.66 2.40 4.75
CA ARG A 101 7.23 1.48 3.67
C ARG A 101 8.20 1.62 2.50
N SER A 102 8.53 0.52 1.89
CA SER A 102 9.34 0.48 0.68
C SER A 102 8.89 -0.67 -0.20
N ASN A 103 8.81 -0.42 -1.49
CA ASN A 103 8.63 -1.44 -2.52
C ASN A 103 9.64 -1.25 -3.61
N TYR A 104 10.03 -2.34 -4.25
CA TYR A 104 10.91 -2.31 -5.43
C TYR A 104 10.59 -3.44 -6.39
N GLN A 105 10.91 -3.22 -7.65
CA GLN A 105 10.79 -4.18 -8.73
C GLN A 105 12.01 -4.11 -9.65
N ILE A 106 12.57 -5.27 -9.97
CA ILE A 106 13.72 -5.43 -10.86
C ILE A 106 13.38 -6.51 -11.88
N VAL A 107 13.51 -6.14 -13.16
CA VAL A 107 13.36 -7.04 -14.30
C VAL A 107 14.62 -6.93 -15.13
N PRO A 108 15.52 -7.92 -15.09
CA PRO A 108 16.78 -7.91 -15.85
C PRO A 108 16.56 -7.94 -17.37
N GLY A 109 17.54 -7.44 -18.11
CA GLY A 109 17.55 -7.40 -19.58
C GLY A 109 16.76 -6.22 -20.15
N ASP A 110 16.72 -6.09 -21.48
CA ASP A 110 16.15 -4.93 -22.20
C ASP A 110 14.73 -5.17 -22.73
N LYS A 111 14.15 -6.34 -22.45
CA LYS A 111 12.79 -6.67 -22.91
C LYS A 111 11.76 -5.80 -22.22
N GLN A 112 10.80 -5.34 -22.98
CA GLN A 112 9.56 -4.78 -22.46
C GLN A 112 8.76 -5.88 -21.72
N ILE A 113 8.05 -5.49 -20.69
CA ILE A 113 7.10 -6.36 -19.98
C ILE A 113 5.68 -5.82 -20.15
N PRO A 114 4.66 -6.68 -20.07
CA PRO A 114 3.28 -6.26 -20.14
C PRO A 114 2.97 -5.16 -19.13
N TYR A 115 2.11 -4.23 -19.52
CA TYR A 115 1.69 -3.10 -18.68
C TYR A 115 1.19 -3.54 -17.29
N LEU A 116 0.45 -4.66 -17.24
CA LEU A 116 -0.07 -5.23 -16.01
C LEU A 116 1.00 -5.71 -15.01
N ASP A 117 2.24 -5.90 -15.46
CA ASP A 117 3.37 -6.32 -14.61
C ASP A 117 4.39 -5.19 -14.38
N GLN A 118 4.15 -4.00 -14.93
CA GLN A 118 4.98 -2.83 -14.69
C GLN A 118 4.68 -2.23 -13.30
N MET A 119 5.68 -1.61 -12.72
CA MET A 119 5.55 -0.88 -11.47
C MET A 119 4.96 0.50 -11.73
N GLN A 120 3.92 0.85 -10.98
CA GLN A 120 3.30 2.17 -11.03
C GLN A 120 3.57 2.92 -9.73
N THR A 121 3.85 4.22 -9.86
CA THR A 121 4.08 5.12 -8.71
C THR A 121 3.43 6.48 -8.94
N GLY A 122 3.15 7.17 -7.85
CA GLY A 122 2.38 8.41 -7.80
C GLY A 122 1.08 8.20 -7.03
N GLY A 123 0.64 9.22 -6.30
CA GLY A 123 -0.61 9.22 -5.57
C GLY A 123 -0.54 8.78 -4.11
N LEU A 124 -1.72 8.58 -3.52
CA LEU A 124 -1.91 8.36 -2.08
C LEU A 124 -1.09 7.20 -1.52
N VAL A 125 -0.94 6.13 -2.30
CA VAL A 125 -0.37 4.87 -1.83
C VAL A 125 1.15 4.84 -1.95
N THR A 126 1.73 5.62 -2.85
CA THR A 126 3.17 5.61 -3.14
C THR A 126 3.84 6.95 -2.85
N VAL A 127 3.69 7.96 -3.72
CA VAL A 127 4.28 9.29 -3.54
C VAL A 127 3.17 10.33 -3.54
N ARG A 128 2.77 10.72 -2.33
CA ARG A 128 1.70 11.69 -2.10
C ARG A 128 2.11 13.08 -2.63
N GLY A 129 1.14 13.87 -3.09
CA GLY A 129 1.40 15.17 -3.73
C GLY A 129 1.45 15.11 -5.25
N TYR A 130 1.50 13.90 -5.83
CA TYR A 130 1.45 13.64 -7.26
C TYR A 130 0.15 12.96 -7.67
N ASN A 131 -0.14 12.92 -8.97
CA ASN A 131 -1.28 12.17 -9.51
C ASN A 131 -1.12 10.66 -9.28
N GLU A 132 -2.25 9.96 -9.21
CA GLU A 132 -2.25 8.50 -9.17
C GLU A 132 -1.66 7.95 -10.47
N GLY A 133 -0.73 6.99 -10.34
CA GLY A 133 -0.11 6.34 -11.50
C GLY A 133 0.73 7.27 -12.38
N LEU A 134 1.26 8.36 -11.84
CA LEU A 134 2.05 9.35 -12.60
C LEU A 134 3.20 8.74 -13.39
N MET A 135 3.88 7.77 -12.80
CA MET A 135 5.02 7.10 -13.40
C MET A 135 4.78 5.60 -13.45
N ILE A 136 5.13 5.00 -14.59
CA ILE A 136 5.01 3.58 -14.81
C ILE A 136 6.25 3.07 -15.53
N GLY A 137 6.70 1.88 -15.22
CA GLY A 137 7.82 1.27 -15.91
C GLY A 137 8.22 -0.10 -15.37
N LYS A 138 9.17 -0.68 -16.05
CA LYS A 138 9.64 -2.04 -15.84
C LYS A 138 10.36 -2.22 -14.50
N ASN A 139 11.23 -1.29 -14.17
CA ASN A 139 12.02 -1.29 -12.93
C ASN A 139 11.66 -0.06 -12.10
N GLY A 140 11.72 -0.19 -10.78
CA GLY A 140 11.46 0.95 -9.94
C GLY A 140 11.49 0.65 -8.45
N TYR A 141 11.33 1.72 -7.70
CA TYR A 141 11.17 1.65 -6.25
C TYR A 141 10.29 2.79 -5.76
N PHE A 142 9.71 2.63 -4.58
CA PHE A 142 9.29 3.75 -3.76
C PHE A 142 9.65 3.52 -2.29
N ILE A 143 9.84 4.62 -1.56
CA ILE A 143 10.08 4.64 -0.13
C ILE A 143 9.21 5.74 0.46
N SER A 144 8.48 5.41 1.52
CA SER A 144 7.60 6.33 2.24
C SER A 144 7.88 6.23 3.72
N GLY A 145 8.20 7.36 4.33
CA GLY A 145 8.36 7.51 5.77
C GLY A 145 7.28 8.41 6.33
N GLU A 146 6.58 7.96 7.39
CA GLU A 146 5.52 8.72 8.04
C GLU A 146 5.66 8.67 9.55
N LEU A 147 5.51 9.82 10.21
CA LEU A 147 5.41 9.92 11.67
C LEU A 147 3.99 10.36 12.03
N MET A 148 3.33 9.53 12.80
CA MET A 148 1.99 9.77 13.35
C MET A 148 2.09 10.15 14.81
N PHE A 149 1.37 11.17 15.23
CA PHE A 149 1.41 11.69 16.60
C PHE A 149 0.01 12.13 17.07
N PRO A 150 -0.28 12.05 18.38
CA PRO A 150 -1.53 12.53 18.93
C PRO A 150 -1.62 14.05 18.82
N LEU A 151 -2.66 14.57 18.17
CA LEU A 151 -2.92 16.01 18.07
C LEU A 151 -3.67 16.56 19.26
N LEU A 152 -4.47 15.73 19.89
CA LEU A 152 -5.39 16.11 20.97
C LEU A 152 -5.23 15.16 22.16
N PRO A 153 -5.58 15.58 23.38
CA PRO A 153 -5.54 14.70 24.53
C PRO A 153 -6.43 13.48 24.31
N ARG A 154 -5.96 12.31 24.75
CA ARG A 154 -6.75 11.07 24.69
C ARG A 154 -7.90 11.04 25.69
N GLN A 155 -7.75 11.78 26.78
CA GLN A 155 -8.71 11.90 27.88
C GLN A 155 -8.75 13.35 28.35
N ILE A 156 -9.92 13.79 28.76
CA ILE A 156 -10.13 15.07 29.46
C ILE A 156 -10.75 14.79 30.80
N THR A 157 -10.46 15.65 31.77
CA THR A 157 -11.13 15.59 33.08
C THR A 157 -12.48 16.32 33.02
N SER A 158 -13.55 15.65 33.35
CA SER A 158 -14.86 16.26 33.40
C SER A 158 -14.87 17.36 34.46
N PRO A 159 -15.24 18.60 34.15
CA PRO A 159 -15.31 19.68 35.13
C PRO A 159 -16.40 19.47 36.18
N ARG A 160 -17.39 18.58 35.94
CA ARG A 160 -18.51 18.30 36.85
C ARG A 160 -18.23 17.16 37.82
N THR A 161 -17.59 16.07 37.31
CA THR A 161 -17.40 14.84 38.08
C THR A 161 -15.98 14.60 38.52
N GLY A 162 -14.99 15.33 37.95
CA GLY A 162 -13.57 15.06 38.16
C GLY A 162 -13.08 13.76 37.49
N GLU A 163 -13.95 13.02 36.82
CA GLU A 163 -13.59 11.77 36.15
C GLU A 163 -12.89 12.00 34.82
N LYS A 164 -11.98 11.08 34.49
CA LYS A 164 -11.32 11.06 33.17
C LYS A 164 -12.23 10.41 32.14
N ILE A 165 -12.72 11.19 31.20
CA ILE A 165 -13.54 10.72 30.08
C ILE A 165 -12.75 10.64 28.79
N PRO A 166 -12.99 9.64 27.91
CA PRO A 166 -12.36 9.54 26.60
C PRO A 166 -12.65 10.78 25.76
N PHE A 167 -11.62 11.30 25.10
CA PHE A 167 -11.74 12.45 24.22
C PHE A 167 -11.34 12.06 22.79
N ILE A 168 -11.74 12.87 21.82
CA ILE A 168 -11.55 12.65 20.38
C ILE A 168 -10.09 12.37 19.97
N GLY A 169 -9.11 12.84 20.75
CA GLY A 169 -7.69 12.57 20.55
C GLY A 169 -7.30 11.09 20.63
N LYS A 170 -8.21 10.23 21.11
CA LYS A 170 -8.03 8.78 21.03
C LYS A 170 -8.13 8.28 19.58
N TRP A 171 -8.92 8.94 18.75
CA TRP A 171 -9.25 8.51 17.40
C TRP A 171 -8.61 9.38 16.31
N VAL A 172 -8.02 10.54 16.66
CA VAL A 172 -7.45 11.49 15.71
C VAL A 172 -5.96 11.63 15.93
N LYS A 173 -5.19 11.36 14.88
CA LYS A 173 -3.72 11.53 14.85
C LYS A 173 -3.34 12.52 13.74
N GLY A 174 -2.34 13.35 14.01
CA GLY A 174 -1.62 14.07 12.98
C GLY A 174 -0.58 13.16 12.34
N ALA A 175 -0.22 13.46 11.12
CA ALA A 175 0.85 12.79 10.41
C ALA A 175 1.72 13.80 9.67
N ILE A 176 3.02 13.54 9.60
CA ILE A 176 3.95 14.17 8.67
C ILE A 176 4.64 13.07 7.90
N PHE A 177 4.94 13.31 6.64
CA PHE A 177 5.53 12.30 5.79
C PHE A 177 6.56 12.85 4.81
N ALA A 178 7.42 11.94 4.34
CA ALA A 178 8.32 12.13 3.22
C ALA A 178 8.25 10.90 2.33
N ASP A 179 8.02 11.11 1.05
CA ASP A 179 7.89 10.05 0.04
C ASP A 179 8.89 10.27 -1.09
N THR A 180 9.44 9.19 -1.64
CA THR A 180 10.24 9.22 -2.86
C THR A 180 10.02 7.98 -3.69
N ALA A 181 10.08 8.11 -5.02
CA ALA A 181 10.04 7.01 -5.96
C ALA A 181 10.96 7.28 -7.15
N GLY A 182 11.39 6.19 -7.77
CA GLY A 182 12.11 6.21 -9.03
C GLY A 182 11.59 5.11 -9.94
N ILE A 183 11.36 5.43 -11.21
CA ILE A 183 11.00 4.49 -12.27
C ILE A 183 12.07 4.53 -13.34
N PHE A 184 12.47 3.36 -13.80
CA PHE A 184 13.47 3.13 -14.82
C PHE A 184 12.81 2.35 -15.95
N PRO A 185 12.51 2.99 -17.09
CA PRO A 185 11.91 2.32 -18.25
C PRO A 185 12.88 1.32 -18.89
N ALA A 186 12.40 0.49 -19.78
CA ALA A 186 13.27 -0.33 -20.63
C ALA A 186 13.95 0.56 -21.67
N ALA A 187 15.19 0.23 -22.05
CA ALA A 187 15.97 1.00 -23.03
C ALA A 187 15.29 1.11 -24.42
N SER A 188 14.31 0.27 -24.70
CA SER A 188 13.56 0.23 -25.97
C SER A 188 12.28 1.08 -25.98
N GLU A 189 11.96 1.79 -24.89
CA GLU A 189 10.80 2.68 -24.82
C GLU A 189 11.17 4.06 -25.34
N ASP A 190 11.06 4.27 -26.65
CA ASP A 190 11.39 5.54 -27.35
C ASP A 190 10.56 6.76 -26.87
N TYR A 191 9.52 6.54 -26.08
CA TYR A 191 8.67 7.60 -25.54
C TYR A 191 9.11 8.15 -24.19
N MET A 192 10.08 7.52 -23.55
CA MET A 192 10.52 7.89 -22.20
C MET A 192 12.04 8.04 -22.17
N ASP A 193 12.50 9.22 -22.57
CA ASP A 193 13.91 9.60 -22.40
C ASP A 193 14.26 9.69 -20.92
N GLY A 194 14.77 8.58 -20.35
CA GLY A 194 15.45 8.59 -19.07
C GLY A 194 14.69 8.04 -17.88
N SER A 195 15.31 8.15 -16.72
CA SER A 195 14.77 7.74 -15.43
C SER A 195 13.88 8.84 -14.84
N TYR A 196 12.77 8.45 -14.25
CA TYR A 196 11.83 9.38 -13.63
C TYR A 196 11.91 9.27 -12.10
N PHE A 197 12.00 10.42 -11.46
CA PHE A 197 12.04 10.54 -10.00
C PHE A 197 10.92 11.44 -9.49
N ALA A 198 10.35 11.07 -8.36
CA ALA A 198 9.41 11.87 -7.62
C ALA A 198 9.83 11.91 -6.16
N ALA A 199 9.69 13.06 -5.53
CA ALA A 199 9.87 13.23 -4.10
C ALA A 199 8.87 14.25 -3.57
N SER A 200 8.34 14.00 -2.39
CA SER A 200 7.38 14.90 -1.75
C SER A 200 7.53 14.91 -0.23
N LEU A 201 7.06 15.98 0.35
CA LEU A 201 6.83 16.14 1.78
C LEU A 201 5.38 16.52 2.02
N GLY A 202 4.88 16.25 3.20
CA GLY A 202 3.53 16.69 3.51
C GLY A 202 3.07 16.37 4.91
N MET A 203 1.81 16.68 5.14
CA MET A 203 1.14 16.46 6.41
C MET A 203 -0.24 15.84 6.20
N GLY A 204 -0.81 15.29 7.26
CA GLY A 204 -2.12 14.69 7.17
C GLY A 204 -2.79 14.49 8.52
N LEU A 205 -4.03 14.04 8.41
CA LEU A 205 -4.86 13.62 9.51
C LEU A 205 -5.29 12.16 9.29
N ARG A 206 -5.19 11.37 10.34
CA ARG A 206 -5.75 10.02 10.39
C ARG A 206 -6.82 9.95 11.45
N VAL A 207 -7.98 9.48 11.08
CA VAL A 207 -9.13 9.30 11.97
C VAL A 207 -9.48 7.84 11.98
N GLN A 208 -9.59 7.28 13.17
CA GLN A 208 -9.96 5.91 13.38
C GLN A 208 -11.07 5.83 14.41
N LEU A 209 -12.28 5.56 13.95
CA LEU A 209 -13.47 5.51 14.79
C LEU A 209 -13.79 4.07 15.21
N PRO A 210 -14.53 3.90 16.32
CA PRO A 210 -15.17 2.63 16.60
C PRO A 210 -16.03 2.17 15.42
N ALA A 211 -16.25 0.86 15.28
CA ALA A 211 -16.95 0.23 14.15
C ALA A 211 -16.13 0.18 12.84
N ASP A 212 -14.80 0.08 12.97
CA ASP A 212 -13.86 -0.16 11.86
C ASP A 212 -13.99 0.86 10.71
N LEU A 213 -14.36 2.09 11.07
CA LEU A 213 -14.32 3.23 10.15
C LEU A 213 -12.99 3.96 10.31
N SER A 214 -12.22 3.96 9.25
CA SER A 214 -10.99 4.73 9.15
C SER A 214 -11.07 5.77 8.04
N ALA A 215 -10.48 6.94 8.26
CA ALA A 215 -10.34 7.97 7.25
C ALA A 215 -8.95 8.60 7.34
N ARG A 216 -8.41 8.95 6.19
CA ARG A 216 -7.13 9.65 6.10
C ARG A 216 -7.20 10.76 5.07
N LEU A 217 -6.67 11.91 5.45
CA LEU A 217 -6.54 13.09 4.60
C LEU A 217 -5.09 13.52 4.61
N TYR A 218 -4.50 13.68 3.46
CA TYR A 218 -3.12 14.13 3.32
C TYR A 218 -3.05 15.33 2.39
N TRP A 219 -2.13 16.22 2.68
CA TRP A 219 -1.72 17.31 1.81
C TRP A 219 -0.24 17.17 1.51
N GLY A 220 0.08 16.80 0.27
CA GLY A 220 1.43 16.53 -0.21
C GLY A 220 1.94 17.63 -1.12
N PHE A 221 3.20 17.99 -0.95
CA PHE A 221 3.90 19.00 -1.75
C PHE A 221 4.97 18.32 -2.58
N PRO A 222 4.85 18.31 -3.92
CA PRO A 222 5.88 17.77 -4.80
C PRO A 222 7.14 18.62 -4.73
N LEU A 223 8.30 17.97 -4.58
CA LEU A 223 9.62 18.60 -4.55
C LEU A 223 10.32 18.57 -5.92
N ILE A 224 9.98 17.55 -6.74
CA ILE A 224 10.53 17.37 -8.07
C ILE A 224 9.40 17.61 -9.07
N ARG A 225 9.61 18.48 -10.04
CA ARG A 225 8.66 18.74 -11.12
C ARG A 225 8.84 17.73 -12.23
N ASN A 226 7.76 17.06 -12.60
CA ASN A 226 7.71 16.23 -13.80
C ASN A 226 7.19 17.07 -14.98
N TYR A 227 7.89 17.03 -16.10
CA TYR A 227 7.58 17.85 -17.28
C TYR A 227 6.23 17.54 -17.94
N HIS A 228 5.65 16.38 -17.65
CA HIS A 228 4.43 15.89 -18.31
C HIS A 228 3.12 16.32 -17.62
N GLU A 229 3.18 16.87 -16.41
CA GLU A 229 2.00 17.41 -15.74
C GLU A 229 2.30 18.77 -15.10
N PRO A 230 1.44 19.79 -15.32
CA PRO A 230 1.54 21.04 -14.59
C PRO A 230 1.17 20.78 -13.13
N GLU A 231 2.18 20.57 -12.30
CA GLU A 231 2.00 20.37 -10.88
C GLU A 231 1.48 21.64 -10.22
N SER A 232 0.46 21.50 -9.40
CA SER A 232 -0.01 22.61 -8.57
C SER A 232 1.10 22.99 -7.59
N LYS A 233 1.54 24.26 -7.62
CA LYS A 233 2.47 24.82 -6.63
C LYS A 233 1.91 24.73 -5.20
N MET A 234 0.60 24.58 -5.06
CA MET A 234 -0.09 24.47 -3.77
C MET A 234 -0.12 23.04 -3.22
N GLY A 235 0.50 22.08 -3.93
CA GLY A 235 0.42 20.67 -3.56
C GLY A 235 -0.92 20.04 -3.90
N ARG A 236 -1.09 18.79 -3.45
CA ARG A 236 -2.28 17.97 -3.74
C ARG A 236 -2.85 17.36 -2.48
N PHE A 237 -4.18 17.38 -2.40
CA PHE A 237 -4.92 16.67 -1.37
C PHE A 237 -5.23 15.24 -1.81
N HIS A 238 -5.07 14.30 -0.87
CA HIS A 238 -5.46 12.91 -1.01
C HIS A 238 -6.40 12.55 0.14
N PHE A 239 -7.52 11.93 -0.19
CA PHE A 239 -8.49 11.48 0.80
C PHE A 239 -8.84 10.03 0.56
N GLU A 240 -8.93 9.27 1.65
CA GLU A 240 -9.40 7.89 1.64
C GLU A 240 -10.26 7.66 2.88
N MET A 241 -11.33 6.90 2.70
CA MET A 241 -12.19 6.44 3.78
C MET A 241 -12.48 4.95 3.58
N THR A 242 -12.24 4.17 4.61
CA THR A 242 -12.48 2.73 4.61
C THR A 242 -13.44 2.38 5.73
N LEU A 243 -14.47 1.62 5.39
CA LEU A 243 -15.40 1.02 6.33
C LEU A 243 -15.28 -0.51 6.20
N SER A 244 -14.80 -1.15 7.25
CA SER A 244 -14.62 -2.61 7.31
C SER A 244 -15.48 -3.19 8.43
N PRO A 245 -16.81 -3.32 8.22
CA PRO A 245 -17.71 -3.79 9.29
C PRO A 245 -17.35 -5.23 9.65
N ASN A 246 -17.06 -5.45 10.93
CA ASN A 246 -16.86 -6.80 11.47
C ASN A 246 -18.23 -7.50 11.59
N ILE A 247 -18.64 -8.13 10.49
CA ILE A 247 -19.94 -8.83 10.39
C ILE A 247 -20.02 -9.96 11.42
N ASP A 248 -18.91 -10.63 11.73
CA ASP A 248 -18.86 -11.69 12.74
C ASP A 248 -19.14 -11.16 14.14
N ALA A 249 -18.64 -9.97 14.47
CA ALA A 249 -18.97 -9.31 15.74
C ALA A 249 -20.44 -8.86 15.80
N LEU A 250 -21.01 -8.41 14.69
CA LEU A 250 -22.44 -8.06 14.59
C LEU A 250 -23.35 -9.31 14.68
N LEU A 251 -22.92 -10.44 14.13
CA LEU A 251 -23.64 -11.71 14.21
C LEU A 251 -23.46 -12.36 15.59
N ALA A 252 -22.26 -12.28 16.18
CA ALA A 252 -21.97 -12.81 17.51
C ALA A 252 -22.69 -12.06 18.63
N SER A 253 -23.02 -10.79 18.45
CA SER A 253 -23.85 -10.03 19.42
C SER A 253 -25.29 -10.55 19.53
N ARG A 254 -25.73 -11.36 18.56
CA ARG A 254 -27.03 -12.07 18.59
C ARG A 254 -26.96 -13.48 19.19
N SER A 255 -25.76 -14.01 19.38
CA SER A 255 -25.54 -15.37 19.95
C SER A 255 -24.84 -15.26 21.29
N THR A 256 -25.62 -15.33 22.34
CA THR A 256 -25.20 -15.32 23.75
C THR A 256 -24.48 -16.63 24.11
N LYS A 257 -23.26 -16.85 23.66
CA LYS A 257 -22.31 -17.81 24.25
C LYS A 257 -20.90 -17.25 24.19
N ALA A 258 -20.43 -16.73 25.30
CA ALA A 258 -19.07 -16.26 25.49
C ALA A 258 -18.08 -17.42 25.30
N GLN A 259 -17.17 -17.29 24.33
CA GLN A 259 -15.97 -18.12 24.27
C GLN A 259 -14.94 -17.61 25.27
N PRO A 260 -14.13 -18.51 25.88
CA PRO A 260 -13.14 -18.09 26.87
C PRO A 260 -12.06 -17.22 26.21
N VAL A 261 -11.92 -16.00 26.71
CA VAL A 261 -10.89 -15.04 26.28
C VAL A 261 -9.54 -15.53 26.79
N VAL A 262 -8.63 -15.87 25.89
CA VAL A 262 -7.22 -16.10 26.24
C VAL A 262 -6.62 -14.75 26.67
N PRO A 263 -6.02 -14.63 27.86
CA PRO A 263 -5.48 -13.37 28.34
C PRO A 263 -4.30 -12.93 27.49
N GLN A 264 -4.51 -11.86 26.74
CA GLN A 264 -3.45 -11.19 25.96
C GLN A 264 -2.66 -10.25 26.87
N THR A 265 -1.35 -10.17 26.66
CA THR A 265 -0.52 -9.21 27.40
C THR A 265 -0.93 -7.77 27.05
N LYS A 266 -0.73 -6.85 27.98
CA LYS A 266 -1.12 -5.44 27.84
C LYS A 266 -0.45 -4.78 26.61
N PHE A 267 0.70 -5.27 26.21
CA PHE A 267 1.43 -4.86 25.02
C PHE A 267 0.76 -5.39 23.74
N GLN A 268 0.37 -6.67 23.70
CA GLN A 268 -0.35 -7.26 22.59
C GLN A 268 -1.69 -6.57 22.33
N LYS A 269 -2.45 -6.22 23.36
CA LYS A 269 -3.71 -5.48 23.19
C LYS A 269 -3.56 -4.10 22.57
N ASN A 270 -2.55 -3.35 22.96
CA ASN A 270 -2.32 -2.02 22.39
C ASN A 270 -1.78 -2.08 20.97
N VAL A 271 -0.95 -3.07 20.69
CA VAL A 271 -0.37 -3.29 19.37
C VAL A 271 -1.42 -3.86 18.43
N GLU A 272 -2.23 -4.85 18.82
CA GLU A 272 -3.27 -5.40 17.95
C GLU A 272 -4.41 -4.42 17.66
N ALA A 273 -4.84 -3.62 18.62
CA ALA A 273 -5.85 -2.58 18.39
C ALA A 273 -5.36 -1.47 17.42
N GLU A 274 -4.08 -1.16 17.42
CA GLU A 274 -3.45 -0.23 16.47
C GLU A 274 -3.07 -0.93 15.15
N TYR A 275 -2.87 -2.25 15.20
CA TYR A 275 -2.43 -3.09 14.08
C TYR A 275 -3.55 -3.54 13.16
N VAL A 276 -4.68 -3.97 13.71
CA VAL A 276 -5.84 -4.39 12.91
C VAL A 276 -6.21 -3.27 11.94
N ASN A 277 -6.02 -2.05 12.33
CA ASN A 277 -6.37 -0.87 11.58
C ASN A 277 -5.28 -0.39 10.59
N ASN A 278 -4.01 -0.77 10.81
CA ASN A 278 -2.94 -0.58 9.83
C ASN A 278 -2.73 -1.85 8.96
N TYR A 279 -3.36 -2.98 9.32
CA TYR A 279 -3.31 -4.21 8.53
C TYR A 279 -4.08 -4.07 7.22
N ASP A 280 -5.09 -3.21 7.18
CA ASP A 280 -5.78 -2.85 5.93
C ASP A 280 -4.85 -2.07 4.99
N ASP A 281 -3.93 -1.25 5.51
CA ASP A 281 -2.86 -0.64 4.72
C ASP A 281 -1.94 -1.71 4.07
N ILE A 282 -1.69 -2.80 4.77
CA ILE A 282 -0.86 -3.91 4.27
C ILE A 282 -1.68 -4.81 3.32
N ARG A 283 -2.98 -4.99 3.54
CA ARG A 283 -3.87 -5.70 2.61
C ARG A 283 -4.07 -4.97 1.30
N HIS A 284 -4.05 -3.65 1.27
CA HIS A 284 -4.04 -2.89 0.03
C HIS A 284 -2.79 -3.15 -0.82
N TYR A 285 -1.65 -3.52 -0.20
CA TYR A 285 -0.48 -4.00 -0.92
C TYR A 285 -0.64 -5.43 -1.45
N ASP A 286 -1.42 -6.28 -0.78
CA ASP A 286 -1.83 -7.58 -1.33
C ASP A 286 -2.73 -7.44 -2.56
N TYR A 287 -3.43 -6.30 -2.73
CA TYR A 287 -4.22 -5.99 -3.92
C TYR A 287 -3.39 -5.93 -5.20
N PHE A 288 -2.15 -5.47 -5.11
CA PHE A 288 -1.20 -5.58 -6.24
C PHE A 288 -0.68 -7.01 -6.46
N ARG A 289 -0.73 -7.86 -5.43
CA ARG A 289 -0.31 -9.26 -5.53
C ARG A 289 -1.35 -10.12 -6.23
N ASP A 290 -2.63 -9.90 -5.96
CA ASP A 290 -3.70 -10.78 -6.43
C ASP A 290 -4.28 -10.38 -7.79
N GLY A 291 -3.63 -9.45 -8.52
CA GLY A 291 -4.06 -9.07 -9.86
C GLY A 291 -5.49 -8.54 -9.91
N GLY A 292 -5.95 -7.98 -8.80
CA GLY A 292 -7.26 -7.36 -8.67
C GLY A 292 -7.39 -6.09 -9.49
N GLY A 293 -7.27 -6.23 -10.80
CA GLY A 293 -7.83 -5.32 -11.78
C GLY A 293 -9.35 -5.43 -11.71
N GLY A 294 -9.92 -4.98 -10.62
CA GLY A 294 -11.34 -4.73 -10.50
C GLY A 294 -11.64 -3.40 -11.14
N ALA A 295 -12.27 -3.48 -12.29
CA ALA A 295 -13.07 -2.51 -12.99
C ALA A 295 -13.25 -1.14 -12.28
N LEU A 296 -12.78 -0.11 -12.94
CA LEU A 296 -13.55 1.07 -13.28
C LEU A 296 -13.35 1.36 -14.75
#